data_ed76675aa80e7893980868cbdb454d0b
#
_entry.id   ed76675aa80e7893980868cbdb454d0b
#
_cell.length_a   1.000
_cell.length_b   1.000
_cell.length_c   1.000
_cell.angle_alpha   90.00
_cell.angle_beta   90.00
_cell.angle_gamma   90.00
#
_symmetry.space_group_name_H-M   'P 1'
#
loop_
_entity.id
_entity.type
_entity.pdbx_description
1 polymer ?
#
loop_
_entity_poly.entity_id
_entity_poly.type
_entity_poly.pdbx_seq_one_letter_code
_entity_poly.pdbx_strand_id
1 'polypeptide(L)'
;MILVFNYLIISKFYCLFADYYRPETWRTFMRNFHMSGFDPITYDVVSTWRLGYNIIRHPLLPFFMLPLWALNQLLWWLTGVNCVQFVVGALLVFCSFWSFIFLHRILREVVGVSLAVANLLSAMFFGFAYVLVAIIVPDHFCLSLFLLLLTLYRAGIHLKGGSRFSLGEAVLLFFFTSGVTLSNGLLVLWAVFVVNGRQFFSRRFFVSLLLLSLLMLGFGVALDAMVSDPGDKQVAEWVDARPPLWGTIVENFFGESIQLHRKHILGDVLVTRPVIVAYTWRAQYVVEAVLVALFACGVWCGRRSRFLWLSVGCMGYSVLLHLVVGFAASEVYIMACHWIYAIPIACAFLFTSFHSHETRSSSLVAYPFTGWALFVVFLAITAYLWIYHSVLLHRYLTWPLIK
;
A
#
# COMPACT_ATOMS: atom_id res chain seq x y z
N MET A 1 -7.14 9.71 -13.49
CA MET A 1 -6.86 8.27 -13.62
C MET A 1 -7.44 7.45 -12.48
N ILE A 2 -7.15 7.73 -11.20
CA ILE A 2 -7.71 7.00 -10.06
C ILE A 2 -9.25 6.94 -10.12
N LEU A 3 -9.91 8.07 -10.36
CA LEU A 3 -11.37 8.11 -10.54
C LEU A 3 -11.84 7.25 -11.71
N VAL A 4 -11.11 7.25 -12.83
CA VAL A 4 -11.47 6.46 -14.02
C VAL A 4 -11.42 4.95 -13.71
N PHE A 5 -10.37 4.48 -13.05
CA PHE A 5 -10.26 3.05 -12.72
C PHE A 5 -11.27 2.63 -11.64
N ASN A 6 -11.53 3.46 -10.62
CA ASN A 6 -12.61 3.19 -9.67
C ASN A 6 -13.98 3.17 -10.38
N TYR A 7 -14.23 4.09 -11.33
CA TYR A 7 -15.45 4.05 -12.14
C TYR A 7 -15.55 2.77 -12.97
N LEU A 8 -14.46 2.31 -13.59
CA LEU A 8 -14.48 1.08 -14.41
C LEU A 8 -14.76 -0.16 -13.57
N ILE A 9 -14.18 -0.27 -12.37
CA ILE A 9 -14.47 -1.39 -11.45
C ILE A 9 -15.93 -1.36 -10.98
N ILE A 10 -16.44 -0.19 -10.62
CA ILE A 10 -17.84 -0.02 -10.25
C ILE A 10 -18.73 -0.43 -11.43
N SER A 11 -18.47 0.10 -12.63
CA SER A 11 -19.26 -0.23 -13.83
C SER A 11 -19.26 -1.71 -14.15
N LYS A 12 -18.10 -2.38 -14.02
CA LYS A 12 -17.99 -3.82 -14.30
C LYS A 12 -18.88 -4.67 -13.40
N PHE A 13 -18.93 -4.33 -12.11
CA PHE A 13 -19.61 -5.14 -11.11
C PHE A 13 -20.94 -4.55 -10.63
N TYR A 14 -21.37 -3.40 -11.18
CA TYR A 14 -22.56 -2.67 -10.73
C TYR A 14 -23.80 -3.55 -10.64
N CYS A 15 -24.09 -4.31 -11.69
CA CYS A 15 -25.27 -5.19 -11.75
C CYS A 15 -25.27 -6.30 -10.68
N LEU A 16 -24.14 -6.62 -10.07
CA LEU A 16 -24.05 -7.62 -9.01
C LEU A 16 -24.41 -7.08 -7.64
N PHE A 17 -24.40 -5.76 -7.43
CA PHE A 17 -24.59 -5.14 -6.12
C PHE A 17 -25.82 -4.22 -6.06
N ALA A 18 -26.22 -3.59 -7.17
CA ALA A 18 -27.21 -2.52 -7.18
C ALA A 18 -28.61 -2.98 -6.75
N ASP A 19 -29.10 -4.11 -7.27
CA ASP A 19 -30.49 -4.52 -7.07
C ASP A 19 -30.71 -5.24 -5.74
N TYR A 20 -29.90 -6.22 -5.44
CA TYR A 20 -30.03 -7.01 -4.21
C TYR A 20 -28.76 -7.80 -3.93
N TYR A 21 -28.20 -7.63 -2.73
CA TYR A 21 -27.07 -8.42 -2.28
C TYR A 21 -27.53 -9.80 -1.80
N ARG A 22 -27.12 -10.87 -2.53
CA ARG A 22 -27.43 -12.27 -2.21
C ARG A 22 -26.14 -13.10 -2.16
N PRO A 23 -26.14 -14.26 -1.48
CA PRO A 23 -24.99 -15.18 -1.51
C PRO A 23 -24.57 -15.60 -2.93
N GLU A 24 -25.54 -15.77 -3.85
CA GLU A 24 -25.29 -16.11 -5.25
C GLU A 24 -24.56 -14.96 -5.98
N THR A 25 -24.95 -13.72 -5.71
CA THR A 25 -24.31 -12.53 -6.28
C THR A 25 -22.88 -12.40 -5.80
N TRP A 26 -22.65 -12.68 -4.52
CA TRP A 26 -21.30 -12.70 -3.94
C TRP A 26 -20.42 -13.78 -4.59
N ARG A 27 -20.93 -15.01 -4.76
CA ARG A 27 -20.20 -16.07 -5.46
C ARG A 27 -19.85 -15.70 -6.90
N THR A 28 -20.80 -15.08 -7.61
CA THR A 28 -20.57 -14.60 -8.98
C THR A 28 -19.53 -13.49 -9.01
N PHE A 29 -19.58 -12.56 -8.05
CA PHE A 29 -18.57 -11.52 -7.89
C PHE A 29 -17.19 -12.12 -7.66
N MET A 30 -17.01 -12.98 -6.66
CA MET A 30 -15.74 -13.64 -6.34
C MET A 30 -15.18 -14.43 -7.52
N ARG A 31 -16.05 -15.14 -8.28
CA ARG A 31 -15.64 -15.85 -9.49
C ARG A 31 -15.07 -14.95 -10.58
N ASN A 32 -15.49 -13.70 -10.65
CA ASN A 32 -15.09 -12.74 -11.68
C ASN A 32 -14.03 -11.72 -11.20
N PHE A 33 -13.83 -11.63 -9.91
CA PHE A 33 -12.93 -10.61 -9.35
C PHE A 33 -11.45 -10.97 -9.54
N HIS A 34 -11.04 -12.18 -9.27
CA HIS A 34 -9.71 -12.80 -9.51
C HIS A 34 -8.45 -11.90 -9.41
N MET A 35 -8.49 -10.86 -8.60
CA MET A 35 -7.29 -10.07 -8.34
C MET A 35 -6.47 -10.75 -7.24
N SER A 36 -5.38 -11.40 -7.64
CA SER A 36 -4.52 -12.21 -6.81
C SER A 36 -4.25 -11.62 -5.43
N GLY A 37 -4.54 -12.38 -4.40
CA GLY A 37 -4.26 -12.06 -3.02
C GLY A 37 -5.08 -10.93 -2.40
N PHE A 38 -5.90 -10.23 -3.18
CA PHE A 38 -6.81 -9.23 -2.63
C PHE A 38 -8.12 -9.86 -2.18
N ASP A 39 -8.51 -9.52 -0.96
CA ASP A 39 -9.79 -9.94 -0.37
C ASP A 39 -10.82 -8.80 -0.47
N PRO A 40 -11.68 -8.78 -1.51
CA PRO A 40 -12.64 -7.68 -1.71
C PRO A 40 -13.80 -7.72 -0.71
N ILE A 41 -13.56 -8.23 0.48
CA ILE A 41 -14.52 -8.46 1.58
C ILE A 41 -15.15 -7.15 2.05
N THR A 42 -14.50 -6.00 1.80
CA THR A 42 -15.05 -4.69 2.17
C THR A 42 -16.42 -4.43 1.56
N TYR A 43 -16.70 -4.92 0.34
CA TYR A 43 -18.05 -4.80 -0.23
C TYR A 43 -19.09 -5.60 0.54
N ASP A 44 -18.73 -6.78 1.03
CA ASP A 44 -19.62 -7.61 1.83
C ASP A 44 -19.85 -6.99 3.22
N VAL A 45 -18.77 -6.60 3.91
CA VAL A 45 -18.83 -5.97 5.24
C VAL A 45 -19.65 -4.69 5.21
N VAL A 46 -19.49 -3.84 4.20
CA VAL A 46 -20.24 -2.58 4.08
C VAL A 46 -21.68 -2.81 3.60
N SER A 47 -21.99 -3.93 2.93
CA SER A 47 -23.38 -4.28 2.58
C SER A 47 -24.16 -4.83 3.76
N THR A 48 -23.60 -5.76 4.53
CA THR A 48 -24.35 -6.55 5.54
C THR A 48 -23.87 -6.36 6.98
N TRP A 49 -22.77 -5.72 7.17
CA TRP A 49 -21.94 -5.61 8.37
C TRP A 49 -21.77 -6.93 9.12
N ARG A 50 -20.68 -7.60 8.84
CA ARG A 50 -20.23 -8.78 9.55
C ARG A 50 -18.73 -8.75 9.76
N LEU A 51 -18.23 -9.58 10.66
CA LEU A 51 -16.81 -9.72 10.94
C LEU A 51 -16.14 -10.57 9.84
N GLY A 52 -16.19 -10.12 8.59
CA GLY A 52 -15.72 -10.89 7.44
C GLY A 52 -14.20 -10.91 7.24
N TYR A 53 -13.45 -10.03 7.90
CA TYR A 53 -11.98 -9.98 7.82
C TYR A 53 -11.33 -11.00 8.75
N ASN A 54 -10.10 -11.41 8.44
CA ASN A 54 -9.28 -12.12 9.40
C ASN A 54 -8.95 -11.20 10.59
N ILE A 55 -9.61 -11.45 11.73
CA ILE A 55 -9.63 -10.53 12.88
C ILE A 55 -8.27 -10.44 13.57
N ILE A 56 -7.48 -11.54 13.59
CA ILE A 56 -6.13 -11.53 14.16
C ILE A 56 -5.24 -10.57 13.38
N ARG A 57 -5.40 -10.52 12.06
CA ARG A 57 -4.62 -9.63 11.18
C ARG A 57 -5.17 -8.21 11.13
N HIS A 58 -6.49 -8.05 11.25
CA HIS A 58 -7.24 -6.80 11.06
C HIS A 58 -8.20 -6.52 12.22
N PRO A 59 -7.70 -6.35 13.47
CA PRO A 59 -8.51 -6.42 14.68
C PRO A 59 -9.61 -5.37 14.78
N LEU A 60 -9.44 -4.20 14.21
CA LEU A 60 -10.44 -3.12 14.24
C LEU A 60 -11.01 -2.77 12.88
N LEU A 61 -10.58 -3.39 11.80
CA LEU A 61 -11.01 -3.05 10.46
C LEU A 61 -12.54 -3.16 10.27
N PRO A 62 -13.23 -4.21 10.76
CA PRO A 62 -14.68 -4.28 10.67
C PRO A 62 -15.37 -3.08 11.36
N PHE A 63 -14.84 -2.64 12.50
CA PHE A 63 -15.38 -1.52 13.25
C PHE A 63 -15.12 -0.17 12.55
N PHE A 64 -13.99 -0.04 11.86
CA PHE A 64 -13.73 1.14 11.03
C PHE A 64 -14.64 1.20 9.80
N MET A 65 -15.19 0.06 9.35
CA MET A 65 -16.18 0.00 8.27
C MET A 65 -17.61 0.29 8.75
N LEU A 66 -17.89 0.30 10.06
CA LEU A 66 -19.23 0.54 10.59
C LEU A 66 -19.88 1.87 10.13
N PRO A 67 -19.15 3.01 10.12
CA PRO A 67 -19.73 4.26 9.59
C PRO A 67 -20.08 4.17 8.11
N LEU A 68 -19.28 3.45 7.32
CA LEU A 68 -19.54 3.25 5.89
C LEU A 68 -20.75 2.33 5.66
N TRP A 69 -20.88 1.28 6.47
CA TRP A 69 -22.07 0.45 6.47
C TRP A 69 -23.31 1.28 6.80
N ALA A 70 -23.29 2.07 7.86
CA ALA A 70 -24.42 2.92 8.23
C ALA A 70 -24.81 3.90 7.11
N LEU A 71 -23.81 4.51 6.47
CA LEU A 71 -24.02 5.37 5.31
C LEU A 71 -24.63 4.59 4.14
N ASN A 72 -24.13 3.40 3.85
CA ASN A 72 -24.68 2.56 2.78
C ASN A 72 -26.13 2.15 3.07
N GLN A 73 -26.47 1.77 4.33
CA GLN A 73 -27.84 1.45 4.70
C GLN A 73 -28.79 2.65 4.55
N LEU A 74 -28.33 3.84 4.93
CA LEU A 74 -29.10 5.08 4.73
C LEU A 74 -29.34 5.34 3.24
N LEU A 75 -28.31 5.26 2.41
CA LEU A 75 -28.42 5.46 0.97
C LEU A 75 -29.32 4.40 0.33
N TRP A 76 -29.21 3.14 0.75
CA TRP A 76 -30.05 2.05 0.26
C TRP A 76 -31.51 2.27 0.60
N TRP A 77 -31.80 2.68 1.83
CA TRP A 77 -33.15 3.03 2.24
C TRP A 77 -33.74 4.20 1.44
N LEU A 78 -32.92 5.22 1.13
CA LEU A 78 -33.37 6.41 0.40
C LEU A 78 -33.56 6.16 -1.11
N THR A 79 -32.73 5.31 -1.71
CA THR A 79 -32.65 5.15 -3.18
C THR A 79 -33.21 3.82 -3.68
N GLY A 80 -33.43 2.85 -2.80
CA GLY A 80 -33.75 1.47 -3.18
C GLY A 80 -32.57 0.69 -3.79
N VAL A 81 -31.38 1.30 -3.87
CA VAL A 81 -30.17 0.73 -4.49
C VAL A 81 -29.08 0.53 -3.45
N ASN A 82 -28.43 -0.63 -3.43
CA ASN A 82 -27.25 -0.86 -2.62
C ASN A 82 -26.06 -0.06 -3.19
N CYS A 83 -25.71 1.03 -2.52
CA CYS A 83 -24.67 1.98 -2.92
C CYS A 83 -23.26 1.58 -2.46
N VAL A 84 -23.04 0.34 -2.01
CA VAL A 84 -21.78 -0.12 -1.41
C VAL A 84 -20.54 0.21 -2.25
N GLN A 85 -20.61 0.02 -3.57
CA GLN A 85 -19.48 0.27 -4.45
C GLN A 85 -19.09 1.76 -4.51
N PHE A 86 -20.07 2.66 -4.45
CA PHE A 86 -19.84 4.11 -4.43
C PHE A 86 -19.29 4.55 -3.08
N VAL A 87 -19.81 4.02 -1.97
CA VAL A 87 -19.36 4.34 -0.61
C VAL A 87 -17.90 3.88 -0.41
N VAL A 88 -17.58 2.64 -0.80
CA VAL A 88 -16.21 2.12 -0.72
C VAL A 88 -15.30 2.81 -1.73
N GLY A 89 -15.77 3.06 -2.95
CA GLY A 89 -15.03 3.83 -3.96
C GLY A 89 -14.64 5.23 -3.46
N ALA A 90 -15.55 5.91 -2.75
CA ALA A 90 -15.26 7.20 -2.13
C ALA A 90 -14.16 7.11 -1.06
N LEU A 91 -14.16 6.05 -0.23
CA LEU A 91 -13.08 5.77 0.73
C LEU A 91 -11.74 5.57 0.01
N LEU A 92 -11.71 4.73 -1.05
CA LEU A 92 -10.50 4.46 -1.81
C LEU A 92 -9.93 5.74 -2.46
N VAL A 93 -10.79 6.56 -3.04
CA VAL A 93 -10.40 7.85 -3.62
C VAL A 93 -9.87 8.80 -2.55
N PHE A 94 -10.52 8.89 -1.39
CA PHE A 94 -10.06 9.69 -0.24
C PHE A 94 -8.67 9.24 0.23
N CYS A 95 -8.49 7.95 0.49
CA CYS A 95 -7.21 7.40 0.94
C CYS A 95 -6.10 7.61 -0.10
N SER A 96 -6.40 7.41 -1.39
CA SER A 96 -5.46 7.63 -2.50
C SER A 96 -5.04 9.09 -2.62
N PHE A 97 -6.00 10.01 -2.54
CA PHE A 97 -5.74 11.45 -2.60
C PHE A 97 -4.80 11.89 -1.47
N TRP A 98 -5.11 11.52 -0.24
CA TRP A 98 -4.28 11.88 0.91
C TRP A 98 -2.93 11.17 0.89
N SER A 99 -2.86 9.93 0.41
CA SER A 99 -1.59 9.24 0.18
C SER A 99 -0.70 9.99 -0.80
N PHE A 100 -1.26 10.50 -1.91
CA PHE A 100 -0.54 11.36 -2.84
C PHE A 100 -0.04 12.63 -2.16
N ILE A 101 -0.91 13.32 -1.43
CA ILE A 101 -0.54 14.55 -0.72
C ILE A 101 0.59 14.30 0.29
N PHE A 102 0.52 13.24 1.09
CA PHE A 102 1.56 12.96 2.08
C PHE A 102 2.89 12.58 1.43
N LEU A 103 2.88 11.72 0.39
CA LEU A 103 4.11 11.41 -0.33
C LEU A 103 4.71 12.66 -0.97
N HIS A 104 3.89 13.46 -1.65
CA HIS A 104 4.33 14.71 -2.26
C HIS A 104 4.93 15.68 -1.22
N ARG A 105 4.28 15.82 -0.07
CA ARG A 105 4.79 16.66 1.04
C ARG A 105 6.07 16.08 1.65
N ILE A 106 6.20 14.76 1.78
CA ILE A 106 7.46 14.10 2.19
C ILE A 106 8.58 14.52 1.24
N LEU A 107 8.36 14.40 -0.06
CA LEU A 107 9.37 14.75 -1.06
C LEU A 107 9.72 16.25 -1.04
N ARG A 108 8.73 17.11 -0.90
CA ARG A 108 8.90 18.58 -0.89
C ARG A 108 9.45 19.12 0.42
N GLU A 109 8.79 18.73 1.52
CA GLU A 109 9.01 19.39 2.82
C GLU A 109 10.06 18.68 3.65
N VAL A 110 10.18 17.35 3.55
CA VAL A 110 11.13 16.57 4.33
C VAL A 110 12.45 16.38 3.56
N VAL A 111 12.37 15.84 2.34
CA VAL A 111 13.57 15.61 1.51
C VAL A 111 14.06 16.91 0.87
N GLY A 112 13.15 17.78 0.39
CA GLY A 112 13.47 19.12 -0.11
C GLY A 112 13.74 19.20 -1.61
N VAL A 113 13.15 18.30 -2.43
CA VAL A 113 13.27 18.36 -3.89
C VAL A 113 12.37 19.44 -4.50
N SER A 114 12.59 19.80 -5.76
CA SER A 114 11.75 20.77 -6.50
C SER A 114 10.32 20.25 -6.70
N LEU A 115 9.38 21.17 -6.96
CA LEU A 115 7.97 20.82 -7.22
C LEU A 115 7.83 19.81 -8.36
N ALA A 116 8.58 20.03 -9.46
CA ALA A 116 8.53 19.15 -10.62
C ALA A 116 9.01 17.73 -10.31
N VAL A 117 10.10 17.58 -9.55
CA VAL A 117 10.63 16.29 -9.12
C VAL A 117 9.65 15.60 -8.16
N ALA A 118 9.08 16.34 -7.21
CA ALA A 118 8.10 15.78 -6.29
C ALA A 118 6.84 15.25 -7.03
N ASN A 119 6.33 16.04 -7.99
CA ASN A 119 5.21 15.61 -8.83
C ASN A 119 5.57 14.34 -9.63
N LEU A 120 6.75 14.33 -10.26
CA LEU A 120 7.20 13.20 -11.08
C LEU A 120 7.35 11.92 -10.24
N LEU A 121 8.06 11.97 -9.12
CA LEU A 121 8.27 10.80 -8.26
C LEU A 121 6.97 10.32 -7.59
N SER A 122 6.07 11.25 -7.25
CA SER A 122 4.73 10.87 -6.76
C SER A 122 3.91 10.20 -7.87
N ALA A 123 3.94 10.73 -9.09
CA ALA A 123 3.27 10.11 -10.24
C ALA A 123 3.86 8.73 -10.55
N MET A 124 5.18 8.57 -10.48
CA MET A 124 5.85 7.26 -10.64
C MET A 124 5.36 6.26 -9.61
N PHE A 125 5.30 6.65 -8.34
CA PHE A 125 4.83 5.80 -7.25
C PHE A 125 3.42 5.27 -7.50
N PHE A 126 2.48 6.14 -7.87
CA PHE A 126 1.11 5.73 -8.20
C PHE A 126 1.00 5.00 -9.54
N GLY A 127 2.07 4.99 -10.33
CA GLY A 127 2.21 4.14 -11.51
C GLY A 127 2.73 2.74 -11.23
N PHE A 128 3.25 2.44 -10.03
CA PHE A 128 3.65 1.08 -9.67
C PHE A 128 2.45 0.14 -9.66
N ALA A 129 2.65 -1.08 -10.14
CA ALA A 129 1.58 -2.02 -10.43
C ALA A 129 0.64 -2.23 -9.25
N TYR A 130 1.17 -2.70 -8.13
CA TYR A 130 0.31 -3.04 -6.98
C TYR A 130 -0.05 -1.86 -6.08
N VAL A 131 0.54 -0.69 -6.27
CA VAL A 131 -0.02 0.56 -5.75
C VAL A 131 -1.27 0.93 -6.53
N LEU A 132 -1.19 0.89 -7.87
CA LEU A 132 -2.32 1.20 -8.75
C LEU A 132 -3.49 0.22 -8.56
N VAL A 133 -3.21 -1.07 -8.38
CA VAL A 133 -4.25 -2.07 -8.09
C VAL A 133 -4.86 -1.84 -6.71
N ALA A 134 -4.06 -1.62 -5.67
CA ALA A 134 -4.55 -1.43 -4.30
C ALA A 134 -5.48 -0.21 -4.12
N ILE A 135 -5.32 0.85 -4.93
CA ILE A 135 -6.17 2.05 -4.85
C ILE A 135 -7.52 1.90 -5.58
N ILE A 136 -7.76 0.79 -6.25
CA ILE A 136 -9.02 0.51 -6.94
C ILE A 136 -9.73 -0.74 -6.39
N VAL A 137 -9.04 -1.57 -5.62
CA VAL A 137 -9.59 -2.80 -5.05
C VAL A 137 -10.24 -2.49 -3.70
N PRO A 138 -11.46 -3.00 -3.43
CA PRO A 138 -12.17 -2.78 -2.16
C PRO A 138 -11.58 -3.62 -1.01
N ASP A 139 -10.30 -3.38 -0.70
CA ASP A 139 -9.52 -4.03 0.34
C ASP A 139 -8.87 -2.98 1.26
N HIS A 140 -8.22 -3.42 2.33
CA HIS A 140 -7.61 -2.58 3.36
C HIS A 140 -6.27 -1.91 2.94
N PHE A 141 -5.63 -2.37 1.85
CA PHE A 141 -4.28 -1.91 1.48
C PHE A 141 -4.20 -0.40 1.17
N CYS A 142 -5.23 0.17 0.55
CA CYS A 142 -5.29 1.60 0.30
C CYS A 142 -5.34 2.41 1.61
N LEU A 143 -6.10 1.94 2.60
CA LEU A 143 -6.20 2.54 3.93
C LEU A 143 -4.87 2.39 4.70
N SER A 144 -4.23 1.22 4.62
CA SER A 144 -2.90 1.00 5.18
C SER A 144 -1.86 1.96 4.59
N LEU A 145 -1.85 2.13 3.27
CA LEU A 145 -0.95 3.06 2.58
C LEU A 145 -1.12 4.51 3.09
N PHE A 146 -2.37 4.97 3.21
CA PHE A 146 -2.69 6.29 3.74
C PHE A 146 -2.12 6.50 5.14
N LEU A 147 -2.35 5.55 6.06
CA LEU A 147 -1.90 5.65 7.45
C LEU A 147 -0.37 5.57 7.58
N LEU A 148 0.29 4.75 6.76
CA LEU A 148 1.75 4.64 6.74
C LEU A 148 2.40 5.91 6.19
N LEU A 149 1.89 6.48 5.09
CA LEU A 149 2.40 7.73 4.54
C LEU A 149 2.14 8.93 5.47
N LEU A 150 0.99 8.97 6.16
CA LEU A 150 0.74 9.94 7.23
C LEU A 150 1.79 9.80 8.35
N THR A 151 2.05 8.57 8.81
CA THR A 151 3.05 8.29 9.85
C THR A 151 4.44 8.76 9.43
N LEU A 152 4.86 8.43 8.20
CA LEU A 152 6.16 8.84 7.65
C LEU A 152 6.26 10.35 7.49
N TYR A 153 5.19 11.01 7.01
CA TYR A 153 5.16 12.46 6.90
C TYR A 153 5.33 13.13 8.27
N ARG A 154 4.56 12.70 9.29
CA ARG A 154 4.69 13.20 10.65
C ARG A 154 6.09 12.96 11.23
N ALA A 155 6.63 11.76 11.05
CA ALA A 155 7.99 11.43 11.47
C ALA A 155 9.03 12.33 10.78
N GLY A 156 8.88 12.56 9.48
CA GLY A 156 9.78 13.44 8.71
C GLY A 156 9.76 14.88 9.20
N ILE A 157 8.58 15.43 9.50
CA ILE A 157 8.44 16.78 10.04
C ILE A 157 9.09 16.89 11.44
N HIS A 158 8.88 15.89 12.31
CA HIS A 158 9.53 15.86 13.63
C HIS A 158 11.06 15.79 13.51
N LEU A 159 11.59 14.93 12.64
CA LEU A 159 13.04 14.81 12.43
C LEU A 159 13.66 16.10 11.90
N LYS A 160 12.96 16.79 10.99
CA LYS A 160 13.43 18.06 10.42
C LYS A 160 13.34 19.22 11.39
N GLY A 161 12.24 19.28 12.18
CA GLY A 161 12.01 20.34 13.17
C GLY A 161 12.69 20.10 14.52
N GLY A 162 13.41 18.99 14.72
CA GLY A 162 14.02 18.63 16.00
C GLY A 162 13.01 18.33 17.12
N SER A 163 11.75 18.15 16.78
CA SER A 163 10.67 17.82 17.71
C SER A 163 10.48 16.30 17.84
N ARG A 164 9.56 15.87 18.68
CA ARG A 164 9.30 14.46 18.99
C ARG A 164 7.82 14.17 18.92
N PHE A 165 7.47 12.91 18.64
CA PHE A 165 6.10 12.46 18.82
C PHE A 165 5.67 12.63 20.27
N SER A 166 4.51 13.25 20.48
CA SER A 166 3.81 13.16 21.74
C SER A 166 3.28 11.74 21.96
N LEU A 167 3.01 11.37 23.21
CA LEU A 167 2.42 10.06 23.50
C LEU A 167 1.05 9.89 22.83
N GLY A 168 0.19 10.93 22.87
CA GLY A 168 -1.12 10.88 22.24
C GLY A 168 -1.04 10.67 20.73
N GLU A 169 -0.14 11.38 20.05
CA GLU A 169 0.07 11.21 18.60
C GLU A 169 0.58 9.80 18.27
N ALA A 170 1.55 9.29 19.00
CA ALA A 170 2.09 7.95 18.82
C ALA A 170 1.01 6.87 19.04
N VAL A 171 0.21 7.01 20.09
CA VAL A 171 -0.91 6.10 20.41
C VAL A 171 -1.97 6.13 19.32
N LEU A 172 -2.38 7.31 18.84
CA LEU A 172 -3.38 7.41 17.78
C LEU A 172 -2.90 6.80 16.46
N LEU A 173 -1.68 7.12 16.02
CA LEU A 173 -1.11 6.53 14.82
C LEU A 173 -0.99 5.01 14.92
N PHE A 174 -0.53 4.52 16.08
CA PHE A 174 -0.44 3.08 16.33
C PHE A 174 -1.83 2.43 16.31
N PHE A 175 -2.81 3.00 17.02
CA PHE A 175 -4.17 2.48 17.12
C PHE A 175 -4.83 2.31 15.75
N PHE A 176 -4.82 3.36 14.95
CA PHE A 176 -5.44 3.28 13.62
C PHE A 176 -4.67 2.36 12.68
N THR A 177 -3.34 2.42 12.67
CA THR A 177 -2.52 1.62 11.75
C THR A 177 -2.56 0.14 12.11
N SER A 178 -2.39 -0.22 13.38
CA SER A 178 -2.45 -1.60 13.85
C SER A 178 -3.88 -2.16 13.83
N GLY A 179 -4.88 -1.30 14.04
CA GLY A 179 -6.28 -1.67 13.95
C GLY A 179 -6.70 -2.07 12.52
N VAL A 180 -6.14 -1.43 11.50
CA VAL A 180 -6.32 -1.81 10.09
C VAL A 180 -5.49 -3.06 9.75
N THR A 181 -4.22 -3.07 10.14
CA THR A 181 -3.30 -4.21 9.89
C THR A 181 -2.32 -4.30 11.05
N LEU A 182 -2.46 -5.32 11.87
CA LEU A 182 -1.73 -5.45 13.13
C LEU A 182 -0.21 -5.36 12.94
N SER A 183 0.33 -6.03 11.93
CA SER A 183 1.76 -6.02 11.61
C SER A 183 2.30 -4.64 11.24
N ASN A 184 1.48 -3.76 10.66
CA ASN A 184 1.86 -2.39 10.33
C ASN A 184 2.03 -1.50 11.58
N GLY A 185 1.49 -1.89 12.72
CA GLY A 185 1.79 -1.26 14.00
C GLY A 185 3.29 -1.22 14.30
N LEU A 186 4.05 -2.26 13.91
CA LEU A 186 5.51 -2.28 14.08
C LEU A 186 6.22 -1.18 13.29
N LEU A 187 5.68 -0.78 12.13
CA LEU A 187 6.22 0.34 11.34
C LEU A 187 6.00 1.68 12.05
N VAL A 188 4.88 1.84 12.75
CA VAL A 188 4.64 3.02 13.60
C VAL A 188 5.60 3.03 14.78
N LEU A 189 5.79 1.90 15.47
CA LEU A 189 6.77 1.78 16.56
C LEU A 189 8.18 2.10 16.07
N TRP A 190 8.57 1.63 14.90
CA TRP A 190 9.83 1.97 14.24
C TRP A 190 9.96 3.48 14.01
N ALA A 191 8.90 4.12 13.48
CA ALA A 191 8.89 5.56 13.25
C ALA A 191 9.04 6.35 14.57
N VAL A 192 8.29 5.97 15.62
CA VAL A 192 8.38 6.60 16.95
C VAL A 192 9.78 6.39 17.55
N PHE A 193 10.36 5.19 17.44
CA PHE A 193 11.71 4.91 17.91
C PHE A 193 12.76 5.76 17.19
N VAL A 194 12.71 5.85 15.87
CA VAL A 194 13.67 6.64 15.08
C VAL A 194 13.58 8.13 15.43
N VAL A 195 12.37 8.67 15.68
CA VAL A 195 12.17 10.08 16.01
C VAL A 195 12.51 10.36 17.47
N ASN A 196 11.96 9.59 18.41
CA ASN A 196 12.07 9.86 19.85
C ASN A 196 13.38 9.34 20.47
N GLY A 197 14.10 8.41 19.80
CA GLY A 197 15.34 7.82 20.27
C GLY A 197 15.17 7.18 21.66
N ARG A 198 16.06 7.52 22.60
CA ARG A 198 16.02 6.96 23.97
C ARG A 198 14.71 7.22 24.72
N GLN A 199 13.96 8.29 24.38
CA GLN A 199 12.68 8.58 25.03
C GLN A 199 11.61 7.53 24.70
N PHE A 200 11.74 6.79 23.60
CA PHE A 200 10.88 5.64 23.29
C PHE A 200 10.86 4.63 24.44
N PHE A 201 11.99 4.40 25.10
CA PHE A 201 12.13 3.49 26.25
C PHE A 201 11.75 4.11 27.58
N SER A 202 11.28 5.36 27.62
CA SER A 202 10.73 5.92 28.86
C SER A 202 9.52 5.13 29.32
N ARG A 203 9.35 4.97 30.64
CA ARG A 203 8.26 4.15 31.21
C ARG A 203 6.89 4.49 30.61
N ARG A 204 6.59 5.78 30.40
CA ARG A 204 5.31 6.22 29.82
C ARG A 204 5.12 5.73 28.38
N PHE A 205 6.08 5.96 27.49
CA PHE A 205 5.97 5.55 26.09
C PHE A 205 5.97 4.04 25.94
N PHE A 206 6.97 3.38 26.51
CA PHE A 206 7.14 1.94 26.34
C PHE A 206 5.96 1.15 26.89
N VAL A 207 5.55 1.45 28.14
CA VAL A 207 4.42 0.73 28.76
C VAL A 207 3.11 1.01 28.03
N SER A 208 2.84 2.27 27.63
CA SER A 208 1.59 2.59 26.92
C SER A 208 1.51 1.91 25.56
N LEU A 209 2.59 1.91 24.76
CA LEU A 209 2.59 1.27 23.45
C LEU A 209 2.61 -0.25 23.54
N LEU A 210 3.35 -0.81 24.50
CA LEU A 210 3.33 -2.25 24.77
C LEU A 210 1.94 -2.71 25.22
N LEU A 211 1.33 -2.02 26.18
CA LEU A 211 -0.02 -2.35 26.64
C LEU A 211 -1.04 -2.27 25.51
N LEU A 212 -0.98 -1.21 24.70
CA LEU A 212 -1.86 -1.08 23.54
C LEU A 212 -1.64 -2.20 22.52
N SER A 213 -0.38 -2.59 22.27
CA SER A 213 -0.06 -3.72 21.37
C SER A 213 -0.64 -5.03 21.90
N LEU A 214 -0.50 -5.29 23.20
CA LEU A 214 -1.05 -6.49 23.86
C LEU A 214 -2.58 -6.47 23.88
N LEU A 215 -3.19 -5.31 24.12
CA LEU A 215 -4.65 -5.15 24.05
C LEU A 215 -5.19 -5.41 22.65
N MET A 216 -4.53 -4.89 21.61
CA MET A 216 -4.93 -5.12 20.21
C MET A 216 -4.81 -6.61 19.84
N LEU A 217 -3.70 -7.24 20.19
CA LEU A 217 -3.50 -8.67 19.94
C LEU A 217 -4.52 -9.51 20.73
N GLY A 218 -4.66 -9.23 22.02
CA GLY A 218 -5.61 -9.95 22.90
C GLY A 218 -7.06 -9.77 22.45
N PHE A 219 -7.45 -8.58 22.02
CA PHE A 219 -8.75 -8.31 21.46
C PHE A 219 -8.97 -9.10 20.17
N GLY A 220 -7.99 -9.08 19.24
CA GLY A 220 -8.05 -9.87 18.01
C GLY A 220 -8.21 -11.37 18.27
N VAL A 221 -7.38 -11.93 19.16
CA VAL A 221 -7.45 -13.36 19.51
C VAL A 221 -8.76 -13.71 20.21
N ALA A 222 -9.23 -12.88 21.15
CA ALA A 222 -10.50 -13.14 21.85
C ALA A 222 -11.70 -13.09 20.90
N LEU A 223 -11.70 -12.12 19.99
CA LEU A 223 -12.78 -11.98 19.02
C LEU A 223 -12.76 -13.11 17.97
N ASP A 224 -11.57 -13.50 17.50
CA ASP A 224 -11.40 -14.63 16.59
C ASP A 224 -11.91 -15.93 17.22
N ALA A 225 -11.58 -16.19 18.49
CA ALA A 225 -12.08 -17.36 19.22
C ALA A 225 -13.61 -17.40 19.40
N MET A 226 -14.29 -16.25 19.30
CA MET A 226 -15.75 -16.15 19.36
C MET A 226 -16.44 -16.38 18.02
N VAL A 227 -15.73 -16.16 16.92
CA VAL A 227 -16.32 -16.06 15.56
C VAL A 227 -15.83 -17.16 14.63
N SER A 228 -14.59 -17.62 14.80
CA SER A 228 -13.99 -18.63 13.91
C SER A 228 -14.45 -20.04 14.25
N ASP A 229 -14.80 -20.82 13.23
CA ASP A 229 -15.04 -22.24 13.39
C ASP A 229 -13.72 -22.94 13.82
N PRO A 230 -13.78 -23.93 14.76
CA PRO A 230 -12.58 -24.64 15.24
C PRO A 230 -11.76 -25.36 14.16
N GLY A 231 -12.28 -25.43 12.93
CA GLY A 231 -11.62 -26.03 11.77
C GLY A 231 -10.77 -25.08 10.92
N ASP A 232 -10.84 -23.77 11.13
CA ASP A 232 -10.13 -22.77 10.32
C ASP A 232 -8.66 -22.63 10.75
N LYS A 233 -7.79 -23.50 10.24
CA LYS A 233 -6.33 -23.47 10.50
C LYS A 233 -5.55 -22.51 9.61
N GLN A 234 -6.18 -21.45 9.11
CA GLN A 234 -5.62 -20.58 8.06
C GLN A 234 -4.25 -19.93 8.37
N VAL A 235 -3.89 -19.69 9.62
CA VAL A 235 -2.63 -19.01 9.94
C VAL A 235 -1.38 -19.88 9.68
N ALA A 236 -1.48 -21.20 9.84
CA ALA A 236 -0.36 -22.13 9.64
C ALA A 236 -0.06 -22.37 8.14
N GLU A 237 -1.07 -22.32 7.27
CA GLU A 237 -0.94 -22.61 5.83
C GLU A 237 -0.19 -21.50 5.06
N TRP A 238 -0.15 -20.28 5.59
CA TRP A 238 0.49 -19.12 4.93
C TRP A 238 2.02 -19.13 4.99
N VAL A 239 2.61 -19.99 5.83
CA VAL A 239 4.07 -20.08 6.04
C VAL A 239 4.70 -21.24 5.25
N ASP A 240 3.92 -22.23 4.82
CA ASP A 240 4.44 -23.52 4.33
C ASP A 240 4.92 -23.54 2.87
N ALA A 241 4.48 -22.65 2.01
CA ALA A 241 4.91 -22.59 0.62
C ALA A 241 6.01 -21.55 0.41
N ARG A 242 7.28 -21.91 0.66
CA ARG A 242 8.41 -21.03 0.37
C ARG A 242 8.80 -21.15 -1.11
N PRO A 243 8.43 -20.20 -1.96
CA PRO A 243 8.90 -20.18 -3.34
C PRO A 243 10.42 -19.91 -3.39
N PRO A 244 11.09 -20.22 -4.51
CA PRO A 244 12.51 -19.94 -4.67
C PRO A 244 12.84 -18.48 -4.38
N LEU A 245 13.75 -18.22 -3.44
CA LEU A 245 14.04 -16.87 -2.94
C LEU A 245 14.38 -15.86 -4.06
N TRP A 246 15.26 -16.23 -5.00
CA TRP A 246 15.64 -15.36 -6.12
C TRP A 246 14.46 -15.06 -7.05
N GLY A 247 13.64 -16.07 -7.35
CA GLY A 247 12.40 -15.87 -8.13
C GLY A 247 11.44 -14.94 -7.41
N THR A 248 11.30 -15.10 -6.09
CA THR A 248 10.46 -14.22 -5.29
C THR A 248 10.96 -12.78 -5.26
N ILE A 249 12.29 -12.57 -5.15
CA ILE A 249 12.87 -11.21 -5.14
C ILE A 249 12.67 -10.54 -6.50
N VAL A 250 13.04 -11.22 -7.59
CA VAL A 250 13.06 -10.64 -8.93
C VAL A 250 11.63 -10.54 -9.50
N GLU A 251 10.85 -11.63 -9.45
CA GLU A 251 9.57 -11.66 -10.14
C GLU A 251 8.40 -11.12 -9.29
N ASN A 252 8.44 -11.28 -7.97
CA ASN A 252 7.34 -10.89 -7.10
C ASN A 252 7.64 -9.62 -6.28
N PHE A 253 8.75 -9.59 -5.50
CA PHE A 253 9.03 -8.47 -4.59
C PHE A 253 9.29 -7.17 -5.36
N PHE A 254 10.25 -7.13 -6.28
CA PHE A 254 10.45 -5.98 -7.15
C PHE A 254 9.60 -6.08 -8.42
N GLY A 255 9.60 -7.23 -9.09
CA GLY A 255 9.00 -7.42 -10.38
C GLY A 255 7.54 -7.00 -10.42
N GLU A 256 6.65 -7.83 -9.93
CA GLU A 256 5.21 -7.59 -10.01
C GLU A 256 4.72 -6.43 -9.15
N SER A 257 5.42 -6.11 -8.07
CA SER A 257 5.12 -4.91 -7.29
C SER A 257 5.23 -3.63 -8.13
N ILE A 258 6.18 -3.60 -9.08
CA ILE A 258 6.49 -2.44 -9.94
C ILE A 258 5.76 -2.53 -11.28
N GLN A 259 5.73 -3.73 -11.92
CA GLN A 259 5.20 -3.93 -13.27
C GLN A 259 4.30 -5.16 -13.33
N LEU A 260 3.05 -5.01 -13.76
CA LEU A 260 2.13 -6.14 -13.95
C LEU A 260 2.69 -7.14 -14.96
N HIS A 261 2.57 -8.42 -14.64
CA HIS A 261 2.84 -9.46 -15.62
C HIS A 261 1.72 -9.55 -16.66
N ARG A 262 2.06 -9.58 -17.93
CA ARG A 262 1.09 -9.71 -19.02
C ARG A 262 0.45 -11.09 -19.07
N LYS A 263 1.24 -12.13 -18.75
CA LYS A 263 0.71 -13.50 -18.59
C LYS A 263 0.08 -13.59 -17.20
N HIS A 264 -1.06 -14.27 -17.13
CA HIS A 264 -1.82 -14.42 -15.88
C HIS A 264 -2.14 -13.08 -15.18
N ILE A 265 -2.50 -12.06 -15.97
CA ILE A 265 -2.76 -10.72 -15.48
C ILE A 265 -3.77 -10.75 -14.32
N LEU A 266 -3.36 -10.26 -13.16
CA LEU A 266 -4.15 -10.23 -11.93
C LEU A 266 -4.77 -11.61 -11.56
N GLY A 267 -4.24 -12.70 -12.10
CA GLY A 267 -4.69 -14.05 -11.77
C GLY A 267 -4.33 -14.44 -10.34
N ASP A 268 -5.19 -15.22 -9.69
CA ASP A 268 -4.99 -15.69 -8.33
C ASP A 268 -3.99 -16.86 -8.28
N VAL A 269 -3.00 -16.77 -7.40
CA VAL A 269 -1.97 -17.80 -7.18
C VAL A 269 -2.60 -19.11 -6.69
N LEU A 270 -3.67 -19.04 -5.93
CA LEU A 270 -4.34 -20.22 -5.40
C LEU A 270 -5.18 -20.97 -6.45
N VAL A 271 -5.50 -20.33 -7.59
CA VAL A 271 -6.48 -20.85 -8.55
C VAL A 271 -5.94 -20.93 -9.98
N THR A 272 -5.34 -19.87 -10.51
CA THR A 272 -5.18 -19.70 -11.95
C THR A 272 -3.76 -19.41 -12.43
N ARG A 273 -2.82 -19.14 -11.54
CA ARG A 273 -1.44 -18.77 -11.94
C ARG A 273 -0.35 -19.47 -11.12
N PRO A 274 0.84 -19.66 -11.70
CA PRO A 274 2.01 -20.06 -10.95
C PRO A 274 2.42 -18.96 -9.94
N VAL A 275 3.05 -19.36 -8.83
CA VAL A 275 3.60 -18.42 -7.82
C VAL A 275 4.65 -17.50 -8.43
N ILE A 276 5.50 -18.03 -9.31
CA ILE A 276 6.52 -17.26 -10.02
C ILE A 276 6.13 -17.16 -11.48
N VAL A 277 6.00 -15.93 -11.97
CA VAL A 277 5.70 -15.62 -13.38
C VAL A 277 6.80 -14.72 -13.91
N ALA A 278 7.51 -15.18 -14.95
CA ALA A 278 8.53 -14.37 -15.60
C ALA A 278 7.93 -13.31 -16.52
N TYR A 279 8.60 -12.18 -16.67
CA TYR A 279 8.22 -11.16 -17.62
C TYR A 279 8.16 -11.66 -19.06
N THR A 280 7.25 -11.13 -19.84
CA THR A 280 7.11 -11.48 -21.26
C THR A 280 8.23 -10.84 -22.10
N TRP A 281 8.68 -9.64 -21.72
CA TRP A 281 9.70 -8.90 -22.47
C TRP A 281 10.93 -8.63 -21.63
N ARG A 282 12.11 -8.85 -22.21
CA ARG A 282 13.40 -8.56 -21.55
C ARG A 282 13.54 -7.09 -21.12
N ALA A 283 12.91 -6.18 -21.85
CA ALA A 283 12.92 -4.75 -21.51
C ALA A 283 12.32 -4.47 -20.12
N GLN A 284 11.41 -5.30 -19.62
CA GLN A 284 10.80 -5.15 -18.30
C GLN A 284 11.83 -5.39 -17.19
N TYR A 285 12.74 -6.37 -17.35
CA TYR A 285 13.87 -6.58 -16.45
C TYR A 285 14.86 -5.40 -16.48
N VAL A 286 15.03 -4.75 -17.62
CA VAL A 286 15.85 -3.53 -17.72
C VAL A 286 15.24 -2.40 -16.92
N VAL A 287 13.93 -2.17 -17.03
CA VAL A 287 13.21 -1.13 -16.24
C VAL A 287 13.35 -1.42 -14.75
N GLU A 288 13.16 -2.67 -14.32
CA GLU A 288 13.28 -3.08 -12.93
C GLU A 288 14.74 -2.86 -12.43
N ALA A 289 15.71 -3.35 -13.17
CA ALA A 289 17.14 -3.22 -12.81
C ALA A 289 17.56 -1.74 -12.70
N VAL A 290 17.09 -0.89 -13.63
CA VAL A 290 17.32 0.56 -13.58
C VAL A 290 16.69 1.18 -12.34
N LEU A 291 15.46 0.84 -12.00
CA LEU A 291 14.80 1.36 -10.80
C LEU A 291 15.48 0.91 -9.51
N VAL A 292 15.89 -0.37 -9.43
CA VAL A 292 16.64 -0.91 -8.29
C VAL A 292 18.00 -0.24 -8.17
N ALA A 293 18.70 -0.01 -9.29
CA ALA A 293 19.98 0.71 -9.30
C ALA A 293 19.81 2.18 -8.85
N LEU A 294 18.79 2.88 -9.36
CA LEU A 294 18.48 4.26 -8.94
C LEU A 294 18.08 4.32 -7.46
N PHE A 295 17.34 3.34 -6.96
CA PHE A 295 17.05 3.21 -5.54
C PHE A 295 18.32 3.05 -4.71
N ALA A 296 19.21 2.13 -5.09
CA ALA A 296 20.48 1.90 -4.40
C ALA A 296 21.37 3.16 -4.42
N CYS A 297 21.49 3.85 -5.56
CA CYS A 297 22.18 5.13 -5.68
C CYS A 297 21.54 6.19 -4.79
N GLY A 298 20.21 6.26 -4.73
CA GLY A 298 19.47 7.17 -3.86
C GLY A 298 19.71 6.91 -2.38
N VAL A 299 19.75 5.63 -1.97
CA VAL A 299 20.13 5.23 -0.60
C VAL A 299 21.55 5.67 -0.29
N TRP A 300 22.48 5.48 -1.22
CA TRP A 300 23.87 5.93 -1.05
C TRP A 300 23.98 7.45 -0.90
N CYS A 301 23.29 8.21 -1.75
CA CYS A 301 23.28 9.68 -1.67
C CYS A 301 22.67 10.17 -0.35
N GLY A 302 21.58 9.58 0.09
CA GLY A 302 20.86 9.95 1.30
C GLY A 302 21.35 9.26 2.58
N ARG A 303 22.43 8.47 2.56
CA ARG A 303 22.88 7.60 3.68
C ARG A 303 23.07 8.31 5.04
N ARG A 304 23.24 9.62 5.04
CA ARG A 304 23.34 10.44 6.27
C ARG A 304 21.99 10.87 6.81
N SER A 305 20.90 10.67 6.09
CA SER A 305 19.55 11.07 6.50
C SER A 305 18.91 10.01 7.39
N ARG A 306 18.55 10.39 8.61
CA ARG A 306 17.76 9.52 9.51
C ARG A 306 16.39 9.20 8.93
N PHE A 307 15.79 10.14 8.19
CA PHE A 307 14.50 9.93 7.54
C PHE A 307 14.59 8.87 6.42
N LEU A 308 15.66 8.86 5.63
CA LEU A 308 15.87 7.81 4.64
C LEU A 308 15.94 6.44 5.31
N TRP A 309 16.71 6.29 6.39
CA TRP A 309 16.82 5.02 7.10
C TRP A 309 15.52 4.59 7.78
N LEU A 310 14.66 5.56 8.18
CA LEU A 310 13.30 5.24 8.60
C LEU A 310 12.51 4.58 7.46
N SER A 311 12.52 5.16 6.28
CA SER A 311 11.79 4.65 5.10
C SER A 311 12.34 3.31 4.60
N VAL A 312 13.68 3.19 4.48
CA VAL A 312 14.35 1.93 4.10
C VAL A 312 14.14 0.85 5.17
N GLY A 313 14.06 1.23 6.45
CA GLY A 313 13.76 0.31 7.54
C GLY A 313 12.34 -0.30 7.43
N CYS A 314 11.36 0.47 6.94
CA CYS A 314 10.03 -0.09 6.64
C CYS A 314 10.11 -1.15 5.52
N MET A 315 10.87 -0.90 4.47
CA MET A 315 11.13 -1.90 3.43
C MET A 315 11.90 -3.12 3.99
N GLY A 316 12.91 -2.88 4.83
CA GLY A 316 13.67 -3.93 5.52
C GLY A 316 12.79 -4.84 6.39
N TYR A 317 11.81 -4.25 7.09
CA TYR A 317 10.80 -5.02 7.81
C TYR A 317 9.99 -5.93 6.88
N SER A 318 9.55 -5.44 5.73
CA SER A 318 8.81 -6.24 4.76
C SER A 318 9.70 -7.36 4.16
N VAL A 319 10.98 -7.08 3.88
CA VAL A 319 11.96 -8.11 3.50
C VAL A 319 12.06 -9.18 4.58
N LEU A 320 12.21 -8.78 5.85
CA LEU A 320 12.29 -9.72 6.96
C LEU A 320 11.01 -10.58 7.07
N LEU A 321 9.83 -9.94 7.05
CA LEU A 321 8.55 -10.62 7.23
C LEU A 321 8.25 -11.59 6.07
N HIS A 322 8.42 -11.15 4.84
CA HIS A 322 7.97 -11.92 3.67
C HIS A 322 9.04 -12.85 3.11
N LEU A 323 10.31 -12.41 3.03
CA LEU A 323 11.37 -13.21 2.41
C LEU A 323 12.14 -14.08 3.41
N VAL A 324 12.29 -13.61 4.67
CA VAL A 324 13.02 -14.39 5.69
C VAL A 324 12.08 -15.26 6.50
N VAL A 325 11.00 -14.69 7.05
CA VAL A 325 9.99 -15.45 7.82
C VAL A 325 9.11 -16.30 6.89
N GLY A 326 8.85 -15.82 5.65
CA GLY A 326 8.06 -16.53 4.65
C GLY A 326 6.56 -16.25 4.73
N PHE A 327 6.16 -15.22 5.47
CA PHE A 327 4.74 -14.85 5.56
C PHE A 327 4.25 -14.29 4.22
N ALA A 328 3.23 -14.94 3.64
CA ALA A 328 2.65 -14.60 2.33
C ALA A 328 3.71 -14.39 1.23
N ALA A 329 4.78 -15.20 1.23
CA ALA A 329 5.90 -15.06 0.29
C ALA A 329 5.48 -15.30 -1.17
N SER A 330 4.44 -16.11 -1.38
CA SER A 330 3.89 -16.40 -2.71
C SER A 330 3.25 -15.19 -3.38
N GLU A 331 2.75 -14.24 -2.58
CA GLU A 331 2.00 -13.07 -3.02
C GLU A 331 2.54 -11.76 -2.43
N VAL A 332 3.85 -11.69 -2.20
CA VAL A 332 4.49 -10.52 -1.56
C VAL A 332 4.21 -9.19 -2.28
N TYR A 333 3.91 -9.23 -3.56
CA TYR A 333 3.59 -8.04 -4.36
C TYR A 333 2.30 -7.33 -3.91
N ILE A 334 1.30 -8.05 -3.35
CA ILE A 334 0.09 -7.39 -2.82
C ILE A 334 0.41 -6.50 -1.62
N MET A 335 1.47 -6.84 -0.88
CA MET A 335 1.95 -6.06 0.28
C MET A 335 2.79 -4.84 -0.13
N ALA A 336 2.95 -4.56 -1.44
CA ALA A 336 3.79 -3.46 -1.94
C ALA A 336 3.46 -2.11 -1.30
N CYS A 337 2.18 -1.83 -1.03
CA CYS A 337 1.75 -0.60 -0.37
C CYS A 337 2.37 -0.37 1.02
N HIS A 338 2.90 -1.41 1.67
CA HIS A 338 3.50 -1.29 3.00
C HIS A 338 4.98 -0.86 2.95
N TRP A 339 5.64 -0.91 1.78
CA TRP A 339 7.08 -0.67 1.71
C TRP A 339 7.58 0.05 0.45
N ILE A 340 6.89 -0.04 -0.69
CA ILE A 340 7.42 0.40 -1.99
C ILE A 340 7.63 1.91 -2.10
N TYR A 341 7.00 2.69 -1.21
CA TYR A 341 7.23 4.13 -1.08
C TYR A 341 8.69 4.49 -0.72
N ALA A 342 9.47 3.51 -0.22
CA ALA A 342 10.89 3.69 0.01
C ALA A 342 11.66 3.99 -1.28
N ILE A 343 11.19 3.48 -2.43
CA ILE A 343 11.84 3.69 -3.73
C ILE A 343 11.80 5.18 -4.14
N PRO A 344 10.63 5.83 -4.33
CA PRO A 344 10.61 7.25 -4.70
C PRO A 344 11.24 8.16 -3.62
N ILE A 345 11.13 7.82 -2.33
CA ILE A 345 11.78 8.58 -1.26
C ILE A 345 13.31 8.51 -1.39
N ALA A 346 13.89 7.33 -1.61
CA ALA A 346 15.33 7.19 -1.82
C ALA A 346 15.79 7.89 -3.11
N CYS A 347 15.05 7.68 -4.22
CA CYS A 347 15.36 8.32 -5.50
C CYS A 347 15.34 9.86 -5.41
N ALA A 348 14.54 10.44 -4.51
CA ALA A 348 14.53 11.88 -4.30
C ALA A 348 15.89 12.43 -3.83
N PHE A 349 16.68 11.65 -3.08
CA PHE A 349 18.00 12.05 -2.63
C PHE A 349 19.02 12.18 -3.78
N LEU A 350 18.81 11.56 -4.92
CA LEU A 350 19.61 11.78 -6.12
C LEU A 350 19.57 13.26 -6.55
N PHE A 351 18.40 13.88 -6.44
CA PHE A 351 18.20 15.27 -6.85
C PHE A 351 18.70 16.27 -5.80
N THR A 352 18.72 15.93 -4.52
CA THR A 352 19.26 16.82 -3.47
C THR A 352 20.77 16.94 -3.51
N SER A 353 21.47 15.90 -4.01
CA SER A 353 22.93 15.89 -4.11
C SER A 353 23.47 16.88 -5.15
N PHE A 354 22.63 17.37 -6.06
CA PHE A 354 23.02 18.34 -7.11
C PHE A 354 22.68 19.79 -6.74
N HIS A 355 22.01 20.04 -5.61
CA HIS A 355 21.80 21.39 -5.11
C HIS A 355 23.04 21.86 -4.34
N SER A 356 23.83 22.73 -4.95
CA SER A 356 24.79 23.55 -4.20
C SER A 356 24.04 24.43 -3.21
N HIS A 357 24.63 24.69 -2.06
CA HIS A 357 24.03 25.36 -0.89
C HIS A 357 23.42 26.76 -1.15
N GLU A 358 23.57 27.33 -2.35
CA GLU A 358 23.25 28.73 -2.62
C GLU A 358 21.95 29.01 -3.37
N THR A 359 21.30 28.03 -3.99
CA THR A 359 20.08 28.30 -4.77
C THR A 359 18.94 27.38 -4.38
N ARG A 360 18.11 27.81 -3.43
CA ARG A 360 16.75 27.26 -3.22
C ARG A 360 15.78 27.65 -4.35
N SER A 361 16.23 27.59 -5.60
CA SER A 361 15.35 27.82 -6.74
C SER A 361 14.34 26.69 -6.87
N SER A 362 13.06 27.04 -6.94
CA SER A 362 11.96 26.10 -7.15
C SER A 362 11.89 25.59 -8.60
N SER A 363 12.76 26.06 -9.50
CA SER A 363 12.73 25.73 -10.92
C SER A 363 13.70 24.61 -11.29
N LEU A 364 13.32 23.79 -12.28
CA LEU A 364 14.18 22.75 -12.87
C LEU A 364 15.45 23.31 -13.53
N VAL A 365 15.42 24.58 -13.90
CA VAL A 365 16.54 25.27 -14.57
C VAL A 365 17.81 25.28 -13.71
N ALA A 366 17.71 25.14 -12.40
CA ALA A 366 18.83 25.08 -11.46
C ALA A 366 19.56 23.74 -11.41
N TYR A 367 19.08 22.70 -12.10
CA TYR A 367 19.75 21.39 -12.11
C TYR A 367 20.87 21.34 -13.15
N PRO A 368 22.05 20.77 -12.81
CA PRO A 368 23.08 20.46 -13.79
C PRO A 368 22.57 19.43 -14.81
N PHE A 369 23.28 19.26 -15.91
CA PHE A 369 22.93 18.30 -16.98
C PHE A 369 22.57 16.90 -16.45
N THR A 370 23.29 16.41 -15.43
CA THR A 370 23.01 15.13 -14.77
C THR A 370 21.65 15.10 -14.11
N GLY A 371 21.19 16.18 -13.48
CA GLY A 371 19.87 16.31 -12.89
C GLY A 371 18.75 16.25 -13.93
N TRP A 372 18.98 16.90 -15.10
CA TRP A 372 18.05 16.84 -16.23
C TRP A 372 17.99 15.43 -16.84
N ALA A 373 19.13 14.76 -16.99
CA ALA A 373 19.18 13.39 -17.50
C ALA A 373 18.40 12.43 -16.58
N LEU A 374 18.59 12.53 -15.26
CA LEU A 374 17.81 11.77 -14.29
C LEU A 374 16.32 12.07 -14.39
N PHE A 375 15.93 13.34 -14.49
CA PHE A 375 14.53 13.72 -14.62
C PHE A 375 13.89 13.08 -15.87
N VAL A 376 14.58 13.08 -17.01
CA VAL A 376 14.11 12.45 -18.26
C VAL A 376 13.98 10.93 -18.08
N VAL A 377 14.93 10.28 -17.42
CA VAL A 377 14.84 8.83 -17.13
C VAL A 377 13.60 8.52 -16.27
N PHE A 378 13.39 9.25 -15.18
CA PHE A 378 12.20 9.06 -14.34
C PHE A 378 10.89 9.37 -15.09
N LEU A 379 10.90 10.39 -15.95
CA LEU A 379 9.75 10.72 -16.79
C LEU A 379 9.41 9.59 -17.76
N ALA A 380 10.42 9.03 -18.43
CA ALA A 380 10.24 7.92 -19.35
C ALA A 380 9.71 6.66 -18.62
N ILE A 381 10.28 6.31 -17.47
CA ILE A 381 9.80 5.20 -16.64
C ILE A 381 8.37 5.46 -16.19
N THR A 382 8.05 6.65 -15.70
CA THR A 382 6.70 7.01 -15.25
C THR A 382 5.68 6.88 -16.38
N ALA A 383 5.98 7.44 -17.55
CA ALA A 383 5.12 7.36 -18.73
C ALA A 383 4.91 5.89 -19.17
N TYR A 384 5.99 5.12 -19.21
CA TYR A 384 5.91 3.70 -19.51
C TYR A 384 5.00 2.94 -18.54
N LEU A 385 5.19 3.08 -17.23
CA LEU A 385 4.39 2.41 -16.20
C LEU A 385 2.90 2.76 -16.35
N TRP A 386 2.58 4.03 -16.49
CA TRP A 386 1.21 4.49 -16.63
C TRP A 386 0.53 3.97 -17.91
N ILE A 387 1.21 4.04 -19.05
CA ILE A 387 0.67 3.54 -20.32
C ILE A 387 0.48 2.02 -20.25
N TYR A 388 1.52 1.30 -19.83
CA TYR A 388 1.52 -0.16 -19.77
C TYR A 388 0.43 -0.69 -18.85
N HIS A 389 0.36 -0.20 -17.61
CA HIS A 389 -0.64 -0.65 -16.65
C HIS A 389 -2.05 -0.22 -17.02
N SER A 390 -2.23 0.98 -17.60
CA SER A 390 -3.55 1.41 -18.06
C SER A 390 -4.12 0.50 -19.13
N VAL A 391 -3.29 0.08 -20.09
CA VAL A 391 -3.71 -0.86 -21.14
C VAL A 391 -4.10 -2.22 -20.55
N LEU A 392 -3.28 -2.74 -19.62
CA LEU A 392 -3.55 -4.04 -19.00
C LEU A 392 -4.78 -4.02 -18.10
N LEU A 393 -4.92 -2.99 -17.25
CA LEU A 393 -6.08 -2.86 -16.37
C LEU A 393 -7.36 -2.60 -17.15
N HIS A 394 -7.31 -1.77 -18.19
CA HIS A 394 -8.47 -1.57 -19.06
C HIS A 394 -8.91 -2.90 -19.68
N ARG A 395 -7.98 -3.69 -20.22
CA ARG A 395 -8.29 -5.01 -20.75
C ARG A 395 -8.95 -5.93 -19.72
N TYR A 396 -8.41 -5.99 -18.49
CA TYR A 396 -9.00 -6.79 -17.41
C TYR A 396 -10.40 -6.31 -17.04
N LEU A 397 -10.58 -5.00 -16.87
CA LEU A 397 -11.85 -4.41 -16.41
C LEU A 397 -12.96 -4.48 -17.48
N THR A 398 -12.60 -4.55 -18.75
CA THR A 398 -13.57 -4.65 -19.86
C THR A 398 -13.91 -6.10 -20.25
N TRP A 399 -13.28 -7.10 -19.66
CA TRP A 399 -13.68 -8.49 -19.89
C TRP A 399 -15.11 -8.73 -19.37
N PRO A 400 -15.93 -9.45 -20.15
CA PRO A 400 -17.30 -9.77 -19.75
C PRO A 400 -17.31 -10.62 -18.48
N LEU A 401 -18.38 -10.50 -17.70
CA LEU A 401 -18.60 -11.35 -16.53
C LEU A 401 -18.93 -12.77 -16.96
N ILE A 402 -18.27 -13.74 -16.36
CA ILE A 402 -18.61 -15.16 -16.48
C ILE A 402 -19.84 -15.39 -15.60
N LYS A 403 -20.93 -15.80 -16.23
CA LYS A 403 -22.21 -16.08 -15.55
C LYS A 403 -22.17 -17.41 -14.79
#